data_140412c2dacf31bb18b131e342180a54
#
_entry.id   140412c2dacf31bb18b131e342180a54
#
_cell.length_a   1.000
_cell.length_b   1.000
_cell.length_c   1.000
_cell.angle_alpha   90.00
_cell.angle_beta   90.00
_cell.angle_gamma   90.00
#
_symmetry.space_group_name_H-M   'P 1'
#
loop_
_entity.id
_entity.type
_entity.pdbx_description
1 polymer ?
#
loop_
_entity_poly.entity_id
_entity_poly.type
_entity_poly.pdbx_seq_one_letter_code
_entity_poly.pdbx_strand_id
1 'polypeptide(L)' 'MKHPPLKSLHAEASLNFVKLEAFRKLSAEEIVDSLGPGQACSLKARADGTIIEGNHRIKVLRERGVDVDSLPREIIPRD' A
#
# COMPACT_ATOMS: atom_id res chain seq x y z
N MET A 1 16.04 10.61 -3.77
CA MET A 1 15.29 10.30 -5.01
C MET A 1 13.88 9.88 -4.68
N LYS A 2 12.92 10.37 -5.46
CA LYS A 2 11.54 9.96 -5.26
C LYS A 2 11.28 8.61 -5.92
N HIS A 3 10.53 7.77 -5.24
CA HIS A 3 10.05 6.54 -5.86
C HIS A 3 8.97 6.86 -6.89
N PRO A 4 8.79 6.01 -7.92
CA PRO A 4 7.64 6.16 -8.81
C PRO A 4 6.33 6.09 -8.03
N PRO A 5 5.25 6.73 -8.53
CA PRO A 5 3.95 6.61 -7.88
C PRO A 5 3.51 5.16 -7.74
N LEU A 6 2.86 4.84 -6.63
CA LEU A 6 2.35 3.50 -6.38
C LEU A 6 1.17 3.21 -7.31
N LYS A 7 1.17 2.02 -7.88
CA LYS A 7 0.10 1.53 -8.77
C LYS A 7 -0.48 0.25 -8.19
N SER A 8 -1.79 0.13 -8.22
CA SER A 8 -2.44 -1.12 -7.82
C SER A 8 -2.09 -2.25 -8.79
N LEU A 9 -1.77 -3.42 -8.25
CA LEU A 9 -1.57 -4.62 -9.04
C LEU A 9 -2.88 -5.09 -9.68
N HIS A 10 -4.00 -4.86 -8.97
CA HIS A 10 -5.34 -5.23 -9.40
C HIS A 10 -6.18 -3.99 -9.62
N ALA A 11 -7.20 -4.10 -10.49
CA ALA A 11 -8.20 -3.04 -10.61
C ALA A 11 -8.89 -2.83 -9.26
N GLU A 12 -9.25 -1.58 -8.94
CA GLU A 12 -9.91 -1.27 -7.68
C GLU A 12 -11.19 -2.08 -7.48
N ALA A 13 -11.93 -2.32 -8.55
CA ALA A 13 -13.17 -3.11 -8.50
C ALA A 13 -12.95 -4.56 -8.09
N SER A 14 -11.72 -5.08 -8.22
CA SER A 14 -11.39 -6.45 -7.85
C SER A 14 -10.87 -6.58 -6.42
N LEU A 15 -10.71 -5.46 -5.68
CA LEU A 15 -10.27 -5.50 -4.29
C LEU A 15 -11.38 -6.04 -3.40
N ASN A 16 -10.99 -6.80 -2.38
CA ASN A 16 -11.94 -7.44 -1.47
C ASN A 16 -12.60 -6.40 -0.56
N PHE A 17 -13.92 -6.24 -0.69
CA PHE A 17 -14.68 -5.27 0.10
C PHE A 17 -14.55 -5.50 1.61
N VAL A 18 -14.58 -6.76 2.04
CA VAL A 18 -14.49 -7.09 3.47
C VAL A 18 -13.14 -6.64 4.04
N LYS A 19 -12.05 -6.86 3.29
CA LYS A 19 -10.73 -6.40 3.70
C LYS A 19 -10.65 -4.88 3.73
N LEU A 20 -11.22 -4.20 2.74
CA LEU A 20 -11.25 -2.74 2.72
C LEU A 20 -11.97 -2.19 3.95
N GLU A 21 -13.13 -2.76 4.30
CA GLU A 21 -13.88 -2.32 5.46
C GLU A 21 -13.12 -2.57 6.77
N ALA A 22 -12.42 -3.71 6.87
CA ALA A 22 -11.60 -3.99 8.04
C ALA A 22 -10.49 -2.94 8.22
N PHE A 23 -9.81 -2.56 7.14
CA PHE A 23 -8.78 -1.53 7.21
C PHE A 23 -9.35 -0.13 7.44
N ARG A 24 -10.56 0.16 6.97
CA ARG A 24 -11.21 1.44 7.22
C ARG A 24 -11.51 1.69 8.70
N LYS A 25 -11.57 0.63 9.51
CA LYS A 25 -11.77 0.74 10.95
C LYS A 25 -10.49 1.12 11.70
N LEU A 26 -9.34 1.01 11.06
CA LEU A 26 -8.05 1.36 11.65
C LEU A 26 -7.76 2.83 11.42
N SER A 27 -6.94 3.43 12.30
CA SER A 27 -6.45 4.78 12.07
C SER A 27 -5.43 4.78 10.92
N ALA A 28 -5.24 5.93 10.28
CA ALA A 28 -4.21 6.07 9.25
C ALA A 28 -2.83 5.74 9.82
N GLU A 29 -2.54 6.16 11.05
CA GLU A 29 -1.26 5.88 11.70
C GLU A 29 -1.03 4.39 11.88
N GLU A 30 -2.04 3.65 12.33
CA GLU A 30 -1.94 2.20 12.48
C GLU A 30 -1.66 1.51 11.14
N ILE A 31 -2.32 1.96 10.08
CA ILE A 31 -2.12 1.40 8.75
C ILE A 31 -0.70 1.71 8.25
N VAL A 32 -0.26 2.96 8.38
CA VAL A 32 1.08 3.38 7.95
C VAL A 32 2.15 2.58 8.70
N ASP A 33 2.00 2.41 10.01
CA ASP A 33 2.94 1.64 10.82
C ASP A 33 3.05 0.19 10.33
N SER A 34 1.93 -0.41 9.95
CA SER A 34 1.92 -1.81 9.47
C SER A 34 2.60 -1.96 8.10
N LEU A 35 2.71 -0.87 7.35
CA LEU A 35 3.34 -0.88 6.02
C LEU A 35 4.84 -0.63 6.06
N GLY A 36 5.40 -0.29 7.23
CA GLY A 36 6.82 0.07 7.34
C GLY A 36 7.76 -1.08 6.99
N PRO A 37 8.94 -0.77 6.41
CA PRO A 37 9.95 -1.79 6.14
C PRO A 37 10.32 -2.55 7.44
N GLY A 38 10.49 -3.85 7.33
CA GLY A 38 10.76 -4.71 8.47
C GLY A 38 9.52 -5.29 9.13
N GLN A 39 8.34 -4.79 8.83
CA GLN A 39 7.09 -5.38 9.30
C GLN A 39 6.76 -6.63 8.47
N ALA A 40 6.05 -7.58 9.07
CA ALA A 40 5.68 -8.83 8.39
C ALA A 40 4.86 -8.57 7.14
N CYS A 41 3.98 -7.57 7.18
CA CYS A 41 3.11 -7.20 6.06
C CYS A 41 3.51 -5.84 5.48
N SER A 42 4.82 -5.56 5.41
CA SER A 42 5.32 -4.29 4.88
C SER A 42 4.84 -4.01 3.46
N LEU A 43 4.85 -2.74 3.08
CA LEU A 43 4.55 -2.33 1.71
C LEU A 43 5.66 -2.83 0.80
N LYS A 44 5.29 -3.67 -0.16
CA LYS A 44 6.22 -4.22 -1.15
C LYS A 44 5.76 -3.78 -2.54
N ALA A 45 6.69 -3.30 -3.33
CA ALA A 45 6.41 -2.81 -4.67
C ALA A 45 7.55 -3.15 -5.62
N ARG A 46 7.24 -3.18 -6.90
CA ARG A 46 8.26 -3.29 -7.95
C ARG A 46 8.93 -1.93 -8.15
N ALA A 47 10.04 -1.92 -8.86
CA ALA A 47 10.77 -0.68 -9.13
C ALA A 47 9.93 0.36 -9.86
N ASP A 48 8.94 -0.07 -10.66
CA ASP A 48 8.03 0.85 -11.38
C ASP A 48 6.86 1.37 -10.53
N GLY A 49 6.78 0.93 -9.26
CA GLY A 49 5.71 1.35 -8.35
C GLY A 49 4.54 0.40 -8.25
N THR A 50 4.53 -0.72 -8.99
CA THR A 50 3.43 -1.69 -8.90
C THR A 50 3.44 -2.36 -7.53
N ILE A 51 2.33 -2.27 -6.80
CA ILE A 51 2.21 -2.79 -5.44
C ILE A 51 2.06 -4.30 -5.46
N ILE A 52 2.97 -5.01 -4.79
CA ILE A 52 2.89 -6.46 -4.63
C ILE A 52 2.11 -6.80 -3.36
N GLU A 53 2.39 -6.08 -2.26
CA GLU A 53 1.76 -6.28 -0.95
C GLU A 53 1.29 -4.94 -0.43
N GLY A 54 0.04 -4.85 0.00
CA GLY A 54 -0.50 -3.64 0.60
C GLY A 54 -1.53 -2.90 -0.26
N ASN A 55 -2.02 -3.50 -1.34
CA ASN A 55 -2.99 -2.85 -2.24
C ASN A 55 -4.22 -2.29 -1.51
N HIS A 56 -4.83 -3.09 -0.61
CA HIS A 56 -6.03 -2.67 0.13
C HIS A 56 -5.73 -1.50 1.06
N ARG A 57 -4.61 -1.58 1.80
CA ARG A 57 -4.24 -0.52 2.74
C ARG A 57 -3.91 0.79 2.03
N ILE A 58 -3.22 0.70 0.91
CA ILE A 58 -2.90 1.90 0.12
C ILE A 58 -4.18 2.57 -0.39
N LYS A 59 -5.16 1.78 -0.86
CA LYS A 59 -6.43 2.35 -1.29
C LYS A 59 -7.13 3.09 -0.15
N VAL A 60 -7.18 2.50 1.03
CA VAL A 60 -7.82 3.14 2.19
C VAL A 60 -7.09 4.45 2.56
N LEU A 61 -5.76 4.45 2.55
CA LEU A 61 -4.98 5.64 2.85
C LEU A 61 -5.21 6.75 1.81
N ARG A 62 -5.29 6.39 0.53
CA ARG A 62 -5.59 7.38 -0.53
C ARG A 62 -6.97 8.00 -0.34
N GLU A 63 -7.96 7.23 0.07
CA GLU A 63 -9.29 7.75 0.37
C GLU A 63 -9.26 8.80 1.47
N ARG A 64 -8.29 8.70 2.39
CA ARG A 64 -8.12 9.63 3.51
C ARG A 64 -7.21 10.82 3.18
N GLY A 65 -6.72 10.90 1.95
CA GLY A 65 -5.85 11.98 1.53
C GLY A 65 -4.40 11.84 1.98
N VAL A 66 -3.97 10.66 2.40
CA VAL A 66 -2.57 10.42 2.78
C VAL A 66 -1.70 10.36 1.54
N ASP A 67 -0.51 10.99 1.58
CA ASP A 67 0.46 10.92 0.49
C ASP A 67 1.17 9.58 0.52
N VAL A 68 0.55 8.56 -0.07
CA VAL A 68 1.07 7.20 -0.06
C VAL A 68 2.34 7.04 -0.90
N ASP A 69 2.53 7.91 -1.89
CA ASP A 69 3.70 7.81 -2.78
C ASP A 69 4.99 8.19 -2.07
N SER A 70 4.91 8.89 -0.93
CA SER A 70 6.07 9.22 -0.10
C SER A 70 6.38 8.18 0.95
N LEU A 71 5.55 7.16 1.12
CA LEU A 71 5.77 6.13 2.14
C LEU A 71 6.97 5.25 1.78
N PRO A 72 7.78 4.84 2.78
CA PRO A 72 8.85 3.90 2.53
C PRO A 72 8.28 2.55 2.09
N ARG A 73 9.03 1.87 1.23
CA ARG A 73 8.60 0.59 0.65
C ARG A 73 9.79 -0.33 0.47
N GLU A 74 9.53 -1.63 0.46
CA GLU A 74 10.53 -2.61 0.07
C GLU A 74 10.39 -2.88 -1.42
N ILE A 75 11.48 -2.75 -2.14
CA ILE A 75 11.47 -2.98 -3.60
C ILE A 75 11.75 -4.44 -3.87
N ILE A 76 10.83 -5.10 -4.56
CA ILE A 76 10.97 -6.50 -4.92
C ILE A 76 11.50 -6.55 -6.36
N PRO A 77 12.68 -7.18 -6.57
CA PRO A 77 13.22 -7.29 -7.92
C PRO A 77 12.28 -8.07 -8.83
N ARG A 78 12.24 -7.66 -10.08
CA ARG A 78 11.49 -8.37 -11.09
C ARG A 78 12.39 -9.45 -11.68
N ASP A 79 11.86 -10.66 -11.74
CA ASP A 79 12.58 -11.77 -12.36
C ASP A 79 12.66 -11.63 -13.87
#